data_a4e80ac871c855cbe6af925363a283ea
#
_entry.id   a4e80ac871c855cbe6af925363a283ea
#
_cell.length_a   1.000
_cell.length_b   1.000
_cell.length_c   1.000
_cell.angle_alpha   90.00
_cell.angle_beta   90.00
_cell.angle_gamma   90.00
#
_symmetry.space_group_name_H-M   'P 1'
#
loop_
_entity.id
_entity.type
_entity.pdbx_description
1 polymer ?
#
loop_
_entity_poly.entity_id
_entity_poly.type
_entity_poly.pdbx_seq_one_letter_code
_entity_poly.pdbx_strand_id
1 'polypeptide(L)'
;MLISARALGVAAMGVIFALGAAPQLKVETYVTGLSLPVHMVQDPTMPNVQYVLQQRGRIRIIQNGNLLGTDFLDLTGIVSPSGSERGLLGMAFDPDYQNNRRFYVNFTNTSGNTVIARFKRSVNDPLRADPSSRFDFLFGTNRFIIQDFSNHNGGTLMFGPDGYLYIGMGDGGSGGDPNNRAQSPNSWLGKMLRLDVNVSDTDNVGYRVPPDNPFLDGDPISALGEIWAFGLRNPWKFSFDSPQMGGTGALVIADVGQNSWEEINYEPADRGGRNYGWSIREGRHPYNTQRQPAYTPLTDPIWEYGHDVGASIIGGYVYRGTMLGCEFFGRYFYGDFVSRRLFSIGLAIDPNTGEATVTNQIEHTNDVGGTGFVGSLSSFGVDANGELYLVDYNGTI
;
A
#
# COMPACT_ATOMS: atom_id res chain seq x y z
N MET A 1 11.18 -6.08 -10.96
CA MET A 1 12.64 -5.91 -10.95
C MET A 1 13.20 -6.25 -9.59
N LEU A 2 14.07 -7.23 -9.47
CA LEU A 2 14.75 -7.55 -8.23
C LEU A 2 15.84 -6.51 -7.98
N ILE A 3 15.93 -5.95 -6.77
CA ILE A 3 16.97 -4.98 -6.41
C ILE A 3 18.10 -5.72 -5.67
N SER A 4 19.34 -5.57 -6.13
CA SER A 4 20.53 -6.10 -5.46
C SER A 4 21.63 -5.02 -5.32
N ALA A 5 22.51 -5.15 -4.34
CA ALA A 5 23.66 -4.26 -4.13
C ALA A 5 24.99 -4.98 -4.44
N ARG A 6 25.95 -4.30 -5.00
CA ARG A 6 27.33 -4.80 -5.14
C ARG A 6 28.29 -3.97 -4.29
N ALA A 7 29.06 -4.64 -3.46
CA ALA A 7 30.25 -4.06 -2.84
C ALA A 7 31.47 -4.31 -3.73
N LEU A 8 32.17 -3.24 -4.08
CA LEU A 8 33.49 -3.33 -4.72
C LEU A 8 34.57 -3.44 -3.64
N GLY A 9 35.16 -4.63 -3.49
CA GLY A 9 36.30 -4.85 -2.61
C GLY A 9 37.59 -4.37 -3.27
N VAL A 10 38.31 -3.48 -2.59
CA VAL A 10 39.72 -3.15 -2.92
C VAL A 10 40.57 -3.47 -1.69
N ALA A 11 41.50 -4.42 -1.86
CA ALA A 11 42.55 -4.68 -0.89
C ALA A 11 43.77 -3.81 -1.21
N ALA A 12 44.17 -2.89 -0.30
CA ALA A 12 45.53 -2.39 -0.17
C ALA A 12 45.75 -1.65 1.14
N MET A 13 46.82 -1.98 1.85
CA MET A 13 47.29 -1.32 3.08
C MET A 13 47.67 0.15 2.81
N GLY A 14 47.00 1.02 3.52
CA GLY A 14 47.30 2.45 3.62
C GLY A 14 46.14 3.11 4.32
N VAL A 15 46.38 3.73 5.51
CA VAL A 15 45.36 4.50 6.22
C VAL A 15 45.07 5.76 5.41
N ILE A 16 44.23 5.63 4.40
CA ILE A 16 43.53 6.71 3.74
C ILE A 16 42.07 6.48 4.08
N PHE A 17 41.42 7.45 4.72
CA PHE A 17 39.96 7.49 4.78
C PHE A 17 39.48 7.57 3.32
N ALA A 18 39.28 6.41 2.70
CA ALA A 18 38.52 6.31 1.50
C ALA A 18 37.09 6.74 1.88
N LEU A 19 36.66 7.88 1.38
CA LEU A 19 35.24 8.15 1.21
C LEU A 19 34.73 6.97 0.37
N GLY A 20 34.15 5.96 1.02
CA GLY A 20 33.54 4.83 0.34
C GLY A 20 32.54 5.39 -0.67
N ALA A 21 32.61 4.90 -1.91
CA ALA A 21 31.56 5.22 -2.88
C ALA A 21 30.22 4.89 -2.23
N ALA A 22 29.25 5.80 -2.36
CA ALA A 22 27.91 5.56 -1.86
C ALA A 22 27.41 4.22 -2.42
N PRO A 23 26.73 3.41 -1.61
CA PRO A 23 26.23 2.11 -2.06
C PRO A 23 25.30 2.32 -3.25
N GLN A 24 25.62 1.65 -4.37
CA GLN A 24 24.83 1.73 -5.60
C GLN A 24 23.84 0.60 -5.68
N LEU A 25 22.56 0.92 -5.89
CA LEU A 25 21.53 -0.05 -6.19
C LEU A 25 21.67 -0.54 -7.64
N LYS A 26 21.35 -1.81 -7.85
CA LYS A 26 21.22 -2.41 -9.19
C LYS A 26 19.83 -3.00 -9.31
N VAL A 27 19.20 -2.80 -10.46
CA VAL A 27 17.90 -3.37 -10.80
C VAL A 27 18.06 -4.36 -11.93
N GLU A 28 17.40 -5.50 -11.84
CA GLU A 28 17.34 -6.53 -12.87
C GLU A 28 15.89 -6.83 -13.22
N THR A 29 15.59 -7.02 -14.50
CA THR A 29 14.25 -7.42 -14.93
C THR A 29 13.94 -8.82 -14.39
N TYR A 30 12.86 -8.92 -13.63
CA TYR A 30 12.39 -10.19 -13.07
C TYR A 30 11.41 -10.88 -14.03
N VAL A 31 10.37 -10.16 -14.48
CA VAL A 31 9.32 -10.65 -15.38
C VAL A 31 8.83 -9.53 -16.28
N THR A 32 8.47 -9.89 -17.54
CA THR A 32 7.82 -8.99 -18.52
C THR A 32 6.52 -9.60 -19.03
N GLY A 33 5.77 -8.85 -19.83
CA GLY A 33 4.55 -9.34 -20.48
C GLY A 33 3.28 -9.21 -19.64
N LEU A 34 3.35 -8.42 -18.56
CA LEU A 34 2.16 -8.04 -17.79
C LEU A 34 1.40 -6.89 -18.48
N SER A 35 0.15 -6.66 -18.13
CA SER A 35 -0.67 -5.56 -18.62
C SER A 35 -1.16 -4.71 -17.47
N LEU A 36 -0.69 -3.46 -17.39
CA LEU A 36 -1.07 -2.50 -16.34
C LEU A 36 -0.98 -3.10 -14.91
N PRO A 37 0.16 -3.67 -14.50
CA PRO A 37 0.30 -4.23 -13.16
C PRO A 37 0.29 -3.10 -12.12
N VAL A 38 -0.44 -3.32 -11.01
CA VAL A 38 -0.63 -2.31 -9.94
C VAL A 38 -0.34 -2.83 -8.55
N HIS A 39 -0.08 -4.13 -8.40
CA HIS A 39 0.27 -4.73 -7.10
C HIS A 39 0.94 -6.09 -7.31
N MET A 40 1.93 -6.40 -6.49
CA MET A 40 2.57 -7.72 -6.41
C MET A 40 2.48 -8.24 -4.98
N VAL A 41 2.04 -9.50 -4.81
CA VAL A 41 1.84 -10.12 -3.50
C VAL A 41 2.51 -11.49 -3.48
N GLN A 42 3.28 -11.78 -2.42
CA GLN A 42 3.90 -13.08 -2.18
C GLN A 42 2.86 -14.09 -1.69
N ASP A 43 2.86 -15.31 -2.23
CA ASP A 43 2.08 -16.42 -1.64
C ASP A 43 2.67 -16.81 -0.27
N PRO A 44 1.87 -16.81 0.81
CA PRO A 44 2.39 -17.11 2.15
C PRO A 44 2.70 -18.60 2.38
N THR A 45 2.25 -19.48 1.46
CA THR A 45 2.41 -20.94 1.58
C THR A 45 3.37 -21.53 0.53
N MET A 46 3.66 -20.76 -0.53
CA MET A 46 4.53 -21.17 -1.63
C MET A 46 5.59 -20.06 -1.89
N PRO A 47 6.80 -20.17 -1.31
CA PRO A 47 7.80 -19.09 -1.37
C PRO A 47 8.30 -18.78 -2.78
N ASN A 48 8.09 -19.68 -3.74
CA ASN A 48 8.45 -19.49 -5.15
C ASN A 48 7.29 -18.99 -6.03
N VAL A 49 6.17 -18.56 -5.42
CA VAL A 49 4.98 -18.07 -6.15
C VAL A 49 4.64 -16.66 -5.73
N GLN A 50 4.49 -15.77 -6.69
CA GLN A 50 3.98 -14.43 -6.50
C GLN A 50 2.75 -14.20 -7.39
N TYR A 51 1.87 -13.33 -6.94
CA TYR A 51 0.69 -12.91 -7.68
C TYR A 51 0.80 -11.45 -8.08
N VAL A 52 0.44 -11.13 -9.31
CA VAL A 52 0.43 -9.75 -9.82
C VAL A 52 -0.95 -9.36 -10.26
N LEU A 53 -1.46 -8.30 -9.66
CA LEU A 53 -2.74 -7.71 -10.03
C LEU A 53 -2.57 -6.83 -11.26
N GLN A 54 -3.27 -7.16 -12.30
CA GLN A 54 -3.46 -6.30 -13.46
C GLN A 54 -4.73 -5.47 -13.27
N GLN A 55 -4.62 -4.17 -13.43
CA GLN A 55 -5.68 -3.21 -13.10
C GLN A 55 -7.04 -3.56 -13.74
N ARG A 56 -7.02 -4.19 -14.91
CA ARG A 56 -8.25 -4.56 -15.64
C ARG A 56 -8.93 -5.83 -15.11
N GLY A 57 -8.48 -6.41 -13.99
CA GLY A 57 -9.21 -7.45 -13.28
C GLY A 57 -8.58 -8.83 -13.29
N ARG A 58 -7.35 -9.01 -13.79
CA ARG A 58 -6.66 -10.30 -13.75
C ARG A 58 -5.65 -10.37 -12.61
N ILE A 59 -5.58 -11.52 -11.96
CA ILE A 59 -4.50 -11.86 -11.03
C ILE A 59 -3.61 -12.89 -11.73
N ARG A 60 -2.40 -12.45 -12.10
CA ARG A 60 -1.42 -13.26 -12.82
C ARG A 60 -0.53 -14.00 -11.82
N ILE A 61 0.07 -15.08 -12.27
CA ILE A 61 0.94 -15.94 -11.46
C ILE A 61 2.35 -15.85 -11.99
N ILE A 62 3.30 -15.58 -11.08
CA ILE A 62 4.73 -15.78 -11.33
C ILE A 62 5.16 -16.98 -10.49
N GLN A 63 5.75 -17.99 -11.11
CA GLN A 63 6.30 -19.15 -10.41
C GLN A 63 7.75 -19.37 -10.84
N ASN A 64 8.66 -19.44 -9.85
CA ASN A 64 10.11 -19.57 -10.09
C ASN A 64 10.63 -18.50 -11.08
N GLY A 65 10.17 -17.25 -10.98
CA GLY A 65 10.55 -16.16 -11.88
C GLY A 65 9.92 -16.20 -13.27
N ASN A 66 8.96 -17.10 -13.52
CA ASN A 66 8.32 -17.23 -14.83
C ASN A 66 6.84 -16.84 -14.75
N LEU A 67 6.40 -15.95 -15.63
CA LEU A 67 4.99 -15.60 -15.80
C LEU A 67 4.24 -16.78 -16.42
N LEU A 68 3.26 -17.34 -15.69
CA LEU A 68 2.46 -18.44 -16.21
C LEU A 68 1.44 -17.97 -17.24
N GLY A 69 1.09 -18.86 -18.19
CA GLY A 69 0.07 -18.59 -19.20
C GLY A 69 -1.36 -18.57 -18.66
N THR A 70 -1.55 -18.93 -17.38
CA THR A 70 -2.86 -19.06 -16.73
C THR A 70 -3.01 -18.05 -15.61
N ASP A 71 -4.23 -17.54 -15.39
CA ASP A 71 -4.55 -16.62 -14.32
C ASP A 71 -4.88 -17.36 -13.01
N PHE A 72 -4.55 -16.78 -11.87
CA PHE A 72 -5.06 -17.22 -10.56
C PHE A 72 -6.55 -16.94 -10.44
N LEU A 73 -6.97 -15.73 -10.84
CA LEU A 73 -8.36 -15.29 -10.86
C LEU A 73 -8.59 -14.29 -12.01
N ASP A 74 -9.69 -14.40 -12.70
CA ASP A 74 -10.14 -13.45 -13.73
C ASP A 74 -11.46 -12.80 -13.29
N LEU A 75 -11.40 -11.47 -13.03
CA LEU A 75 -12.52 -10.63 -12.63
C LEU A 75 -12.87 -9.59 -13.70
N THR A 76 -12.35 -9.72 -14.93
CA THR A 76 -12.53 -8.73 -16.01
C THR A 76 -13.99 -8.43 -16.32
N GLY A 77 -14.91 -9.41 -16.12
CA GLY A 77 -16.34 -9.22 -16.33
C GLY A 77 -17.07 -8.38 -15.28
N ILE A 78 -16.44 -8.10 -14.13
CA ILE A 78 -17.07 -7.40 -12.99
C ILE A 78 -16.31 -6.18 -12.51
N VAL A 79 -15.05 -6.05 -12.91
CA VAL A 79 -14.20 -4.89 -12.61
C VAL A 79 -14.48 -3.78 -13.60
N SER A 80 -14.50 -2.53 -13.15
CA SER A 80 -14.70 -1.36 -14.02
C SER A 80 -13.61 -1.28 -15.10
N PRO A 81 -13.99 -1.22 -16.37
CA PRO A 81 -13.05 -1.08 -17.48
C PRO A 81 -12.61 0.38 -17.70
N SER A 82 -13.26 1.35 -17.03
CA SER A 82 -13.12 2.79 -17.29
C SER A 82 -12.46 3.52 -16.12
N GLY A 83 -11.81 4.64 -16.43
CA GLY A 83 -11.09 5.48 -15.48
C GLY A 83 -9.62 5.07 -15.32
N SER A 84 -8.77 6.05 -15.01
CA SER A 84 -7.33 5.84 -14.84
C SER A 84 -6.99 5.15 -13.52
N GLU A 85 -7.80 5.35 -12.47
CA GLU A 85 -7.54 4.83 -11.12
C GLU A 85 -8.47 3.68 -10.73
N ARG A 86 -9.59 3.47 -11.44
CA ARG A 86 -10.49 2.34 -11.24
C ARG A 86 -9.88 1.03 -11.70
N GLY A 87 -10.27 -0.08 -11.07
CA GLY A 87 -9.79 -1.40 -11.46
C GLY A 87 -9.75 -2.38 -10.31
N LEU A 88 -8.96 -3.43 -10.47
CA LEU A 88 -8.53 -4.34 -9.41
C LEU A 88 -7.28 -3.73 -8.76
N LEU A 89 -7.38 -3.28 -7.50
CA LEU A 89 -6.41 -2.36 -6.89
C LEU A 89 -5.60 -2.98 -5.76
N GLY A 90 -6.15 -3.96 -5.05
CA GLY A 90 -5.50 -4.57 -3.91
C GLY A 90 -5.86 -6.03 -3.71
N MET A 91 -4.95 -6.77 -3.07
CA MET A 91 -5.13 -8.16 -2.64
C MET A 91 -4.33 -8.40 -1.38
N ALA A 92 -4.90 -9.17 -0.45
CA ALA A 92 -4.21 -9.66 0.73
C ALA A 92 -4.61 -11.10 1.01
N PHE A 93 -3.64 -11.92 1.44
CA PHE A 93 -3.91 -13.27 1.93
C PHE A 93 -4.29 -13.23 3.41
N ASP A 94 -5.25 -14.09 3.78
CA ASP A 94 -5.60 -14.32 5.18
C ASP A 94 -4.38 -14.83 5.98
N PRO A 95 -4.15 -14.37 7.22
CA PRO A 95 -3.07 -14.92 8.05
C PRO A 95 -3.14 -16.44 8.23
N ASP A 96 -4.35 -17.02 8.19
CA ASP A 96 -4.57 -18.47 8.25
C ASP A 96 -4.83 -19.11 6.86
N TYR A 97 -4.29 -18.48 5.79
CA TYR A 97 -4.50 -18.92 4.39
C TYR A 97 -4.19 -20.39 4.15
N GLN A 98 -3.20 -20.92 4.82
CA GLN A 98 -2.85 -22.35 4.69
C GLN A 98 -4.03 -23.26 5.01
N ASN A 99 -4.84 -22.93 6.02
CA ASN A 99 -5.97 -23.75 6.48
C ASN A 99 -7.28 -23.32 5.83
N ASN A 100 -7.59 -22.01 5.87
CA ASN A 100 -8.88 -21.50 5.41
C ASN A 100 -8.92 -21.16 3.91
N ARG A 101 -7.73 -21.00 3.26
CA ARG A 101 -7.55 -20.68 1.84
C ARG A 101 -8.15 -19.35 1.42
N ARG A 102 -8.48 -18.44 2.38
CA ARG A 102 -9.12 -17.15 2.11
C ARG A 102 -8.10 -16.13 1.64
N PHE A 103 -8.52 -15.30 0.71
CA PHE A 103 -7.84 -14.07 0.33
C PHE A 103 -8.88 -13.00 0.02
N TYR A 104 -8.45 -11.76 0.06
CA TYR A 104 -9.33 -10.60 -0.08
C TYR A 104 -8.84 -9.75 -1.23
N VAL A 105 -9.79 -9.15 -1.95
CA VAL A 105 -9.49 -8.22 -3.04
C VAL A 105 -10.28 -6.93 -2.87
N ASN A 106 -9.69 -5.82 -3.32
CA ASN A 106 -10.35 -4.54 -3.48
C ASN A 106 -10.42 -4.22 -4.97
N PHE A 107 -11.61 -3.94 -5.46
CA PHE A 107 -11.80 -3.51 -6.84
C PHE A 107 -12.98 -2.54 -6.97
N THR A 108 -12.96 -1.74 -8.03
CA THR A 108 -14.13 -0.96 -8.42
C THR A 108 -14.98 -1.76 -9.38
N ASN A 109 -16.27 -1.90 -9.08
CA ASN A 109 -17.22 -2.63 -9.93
C ASN A 109 -17.59 -1.83 -11.20
N THR A 110 -18.36 -2.42 -12.10
CA THR A 110 -18.78 -1.79 -13.37
C THR A 110 -19.59 -0.49 -13.19
N SER A 111 -20.18 -0.28 -12.02
CA SER A 111 -20.84 0.99 -11.65
C SER A 111 -19.86 2.00 -11.03
N GLY A 112 -18.59 1.64 -10.86
CA GLY A 112 -17.53 2.49 -10.32
C GLY A 112 -17.46 2.53 -8.80
N ASN A 113 -18.22 1.71 -8.08
CA ASN A 113 -18.20 1.63 -6.62
C ASN A 113 -17.13 0.63 -6.12
N THR A 114 -16.54 0.90 -4.97
CA THR A 114 -15.53 0.03 -4.38
C THR A 114 -16.16 -1.19 -3.74
N VAL A 115 -15.66 -2.37 -4.08
CA VAL A 115 -16.03 -3.66 -3.49
C VAL A 115 -14.84 -4.26 -2.79
N ILE A 116 -15.03 -4.66 -1.54
CA ILE A 116 -14.12 -5.55 -0.81
C ILE A 116 -14.73 -6.93 -0.84
N ALA A 117 -14.01 -7.90 -1.40
CA ALA A 117 -14.52 -9.25 -1.57
C ALA A 117 -13.54 -10.29 -1.03
N ARG A 118 -14.09 -11.29 -0.34
CA ARG A 118 -13.40 -12.52 0.03
C ARG A 118 -13.55 -13.56 -1.07
N PHE A 119 -12.46 -14.25 -1.37
CA PHE A 119 -12.42 -15.45 -2.19
C PHE A 119 -11.67 -16.56 -1.47
N LYS A 120 -11.72 -17.77 -2.03
CA LYS A 120 -10.89 -18.91 -1.60
C LYS A 120 -10.05 -19.44 -2.74
N ARG A 121 -8.87 -19.95 -2.40
CA ARG A 121 -8.08 -20.80 -3.29
C ARG A 121 -8.84 -22.10 -3.54
N SER A 122 -8.78 -22.61 -4.76
CA SER A 122 -9.34 -23.91 -5.13
C SER A 122 -8.76 -25.04 -4.25
N VAL A 123 -9.57 -26.05 -3.94
CA VAL A 123 -9.13 -27.26 -3.23
C VAL A 123 -8.31 -28.17 -4.13
N ASN A 124 -8.55 -28.10 -5.44
CA ASN A 124 -8.01 -29.05 -6.42
C ASN A 124 -6.73 -28.53 -7.11
N ASP A 125 -6.54 -27.21 -7.12
CA ASP A 125 -5.40 -26.56 -7.77
C ASP A 125 -4.91 -25.38 -6.92
N PRO A 126 -3.71 -25.46 -6.31
CA PRO A 126 -3.19 -24.37 -5.48
C PRO A 126 -2.87 -23.10 -6.26
N LEU A 127 -2.75 -23.16 -7.58
CA LEU A 127 -2.50 -22.02 -8.46
C LEU A 127 -3.80 -21.46 -9.06
N ARG A 128 -4.96 -21.78 -8.48
CA ARG A 128 -6.27 -21.26 -8.93
C ARG A 128 -7.11 -20.80 -7.74
N ALA A 129 -7.79 -19.70 -7.91
CA ALA A 129 -8.90 -19.34 -7.05
C ALA A 129 -10.17 -20.10 -7.43
N ASP A 130 -11.11 -20.20 -6.51
CA ASP A 130 -12.47 -20.65 -6.77
C ASP A 130 -13.37 -19.42 -6.95
N PRO A 131 -13.79 -19.06 -8.18
CA PRO A 131 -14.63 -17.89 -8.41
C PRO A 131 -16.01 -17.99 -7.74
N SER A 132 -16.50 -19.21 -7.51
CA SER A 132 -17.81 -19.44 -6.88
C SER A 132 -17.80 -19.14 -5.36
N SER A 133 -16.62 -19.04 -4.77
CA SER A 133 -16.43 -18.71 -3.34
C SER A 133 -16.55 -17.22 -3.03
N ARG A 134 -16.81 -16.37 -4.04
CA ARG A 134 -16.92 -14.92 -3.87
C ARG A 134 -17.94 -14.52 -2.82
N PHE A 135 -17.52 -13.64 -1.93
CA PHE A 135 -18.38 -13.02 -0.94
C PHE A 135 -18.01 -11.54 -0.78
N ASP A 136 -18.91 -10.66 -1.21
CA ASP A 136 -18.72 -9.21 -1.09
C ASP A 136 -19.14 -8.74 0.31
N PHE A 137 -18.31 -7.92 0.96
CA PHE A 137 -18.55 -7.38 2.29
C PHE A 137 -19.73 -6.41 2.30
N LEU A 138 -20.47 -6.41 3.40
CA LEU A 138 -21.63 -5.55 3.59
C LEU A 138 -21.24 -4.29 4.37
N PHE A 139 -21.21 -3.13 3.68
CA PHE A 139 -21.02 -1.82 4.29
C PHE A 139 -22.38 -1.12 4.43
N GLY A 140 -22.87 -0.98 5.66
CA GLY A 140 -24.23 -0.51 5.90
C GLY A 140 -25.28 -1.44 5.27
N THR A 141 -25.95 -1.00 4.21
CA THR A 141 -26.94 -1.79 3.46
C THR A 141 -26.44 -2.27 2.08
N ASN A 142 -25.23 -1.90 1.68
CA ASN A 142 -24.70 -2.17 0.35
C ASN A 142 -23.50 -3.13 0.43
N ARG A 143 -23.36 -3.99 -0.57
CA ARG A 143 -22.17 -4.83 -0.76
C ARG A 143 -21.07 -4.10 -1.55
N PHE A 144 -20.99 -2.80 -1.35
CA PHE A 144 -19.99 -1.89 -1.92
C PHE A 144 -19.99 -0.56 -1.15
N ILE A 145 -18.89 0.17 -1.26
CA ILE A 145 -18.78 1.55 -0.81
C ILE A 145 -18.98 2.46 -2.04
N ILE A 146 -19.92 3.39 -1.93
CA ILE A 146 -20.22 4.34 -3.02
C ILE A 146 -19.00 5.24 -3.24
N GLN A 147 -18.58 5.36 -4.51
CA GLN A 147 -17.55 6.27 -4.96
C GLN A 147 -18.18 7.47 -5.66
N ASP A 148 -17.86 8.67 -5.19
CA ASP A 148 -18.46 9.89 -5.72
C ASP A 148 -17.93 10.22 -7.13
N PHE A 149 -16.63 9.90 -7.41
CA PHE A 149 -15.96 10.18 -8.68
C PHE A 149 -15.12 8.98 -9.14
N SER A 150 -14.41 9.14 -10.27
CA SER A 150 -13.65 8.05 -10.89
C SER A 150 -12.20 7.93 -10.44
N ASN A 151 -11.73 8.82 -9.58
CA ASN A 151 -10.38 8.90 -9.07
C ASN A 151 -10.35 8.85 -7.53
N HIS A 152 -9.15 8.81 -6.95
CA HIS A 152 -8.89 8.65 -5.51
C HIS A 152 -9.59 7.41 -4.94
N ASN A 153 -9.39 6.28 -5.61
CA ASN A 153 -10.00 5.04 -5.16
C ASN A 153 -9.20 4.35 -4.03
N GLY A 154 -7.93 4.73 -3.81
CA GLY A 154 -7.03 4.02 -2.91
C GLY A 154 -6.89 2.56 -3.32
N GLY A 155 -7.23 1.64 -2.43
CA GLY A 155 -7.51 0.24 -2.79
C GLY A 155 -6.52 -0.79 -2.26
N THR A 156 -5.41 -0.38 -1.66
CA THR A 156 -4.49 -1.33 -1.01
C THR A 156 -5.18 -2.01 0.16
N LEU A 157 -4.98 -3.33 0.25
CA LEU A 157 -5.34 -4.20 1.36
C LEU A 157 -4.09 -4.79 1.97
N MET A 158 -4.01 -4.87 3.30
CA MET A 158 -2.94 -5.57 3.99
C MET A 158 -3.38 -5.99 5.39
N PHE A 159 -2.94 -7.16 5.84
CA PHE A 159 -3.10 -7.54 7.24
C PHE A 159 -2.04 -6.87 8.10
N GLY A 160 -2.48 -6.26 9.20
CA GLY A 160 -1.60 -5.75 10.23
C GLY A 160 -0.95 -6.86 11.05
N PRO A 161 0.10 -6.53 11.82
CA PRO A 161 0.71 -7.47 12.78
C PRO A 161 -0.28 -8.02 13.82
N ASP A 162 -1.36 -7.28 14.05
CA ASP A 162 -2.47 -7.62 14.95
C ASP A 162 -3.46 -8.63 14.34
N GLY A 163 -3.27 -9.02 13.08
CA GLY A 163 -4.09 -10.00 12.35
C GLY A 163 -5.39 -9.45 11.78
N TYR A 164 -5.64 -8.15 11.87
CA TYR A 164 -6.81 -7.50 11.25
C TYR A 164 -6.50 -6.98 9.85
N LEU A 165 -7.53 -6.88 9.02
CA LEU A 165 -7.42 -6.37 7.64
C LEU A 165 -7.53 -4.84 7.63
N TYR A 166 -6.49 -4.19 7.13
CA TYR A 166 -6.46 -2.75 6.89
C TYR A 166 -6.76 -2.45 5.43
N ILE A 167 -7.47 -1.33 5.19
CA ILE A 167 -7.90 -0.90 3.86
C ILE A 167 -7.67 0.60 3.74
N GLY A 168 -6.89 1.02 2.75
CA GLY A 168 -6.71 2.43 2.39
C GLY A 168 -7.84 2.87 1.44
N MET A 169 -8.62 3.86 1.87
CA MET A 169 -9.73 4.42 1.10
C MET A 169 -9.45 5.87 0.76
N GLY A 170 -9.43 6.21 -0.52
CA GLY A 170 -9.37 7.61 -0.94
C GLY A 170 -10.64 8.40 -0.61
N ASP A 171 -10.57 9.72 -0.76
CA ASP A 171 -11.68 10.65 -0.44
C ASP A 171 -12.87 10.57 -1.40
N GLY A 172 -12.79 9.70 -2.42
CA GLY A 172 -13.83 9.51 -3.44
C GLY A 172 -13.67 10.38 -4.67
N GLY A 173 -12.63 11.21 -4.72
CA GLY A 173 -12.19 11.89 -5.94
C GLY A 173 -12.56 13.36 -6.09
N SER A 174 -12.26 13.90 -7.27
CA SER A 174 -12.30 15.33 -7.62
C SER A 174 -11.24 16.16 -6.88
N GLY A 175 -11.21 17.48 -7.10
CA GLY A 175 -10.26 18.39 -6.44
C GLY A 175 -10.78 18.85 -5.08
N GLY A 176 -9.91 18.76 -4.05
CA GLY A 176 -10.17 19.35 -2.73
C GLY A 176 -11.24 18.69 -1.89
N ASP A 177 -11.57 17.41 -2.17
CA ASP A 177 -12.60 16.65 -1.44
C ASP A 177 -13.93 17.39 -1.34
N PRO A 178 -14.66 17.64 -2.46
CA PRO A 178 -15.82 18.54 -2.47
C PRO A 178 -16.92 18.12 -1.48
N ASN A 179 -17.02 16.84 -1.16
CA ASN A 179 -18.03 16.29 -0.26
C ASN A 179 -17.54 16.17 1.20
N ASN A 180 -16.32 16.65 1.50
CA ASN A 180 -15.70 16.58 2.84
C ASN A 180 -15.66 15.16 3.42
N ARG A 181 -15.42 14.16 2.58
CA ARG A 181 -15.42 12.75 2.96
C ARG A 181 -14.31 12.43 3.93
N ALA A 182 -13.11 12.98 3.71
CA ALA A 182 -11.94 12.70 4.54
C ALA A 182 -12.14 13.09 6.01
N GLN A 183 -12.92 14.14 6.29
CA GLN A 183 -13.23 14.59 7.65
C GLN A 183 -14.63 14.17 8.14
N SER A 184 -15.43 13.47 7.32
CA SER A 184 -16.75 13.02 7.75
C SER A 184 -16.67 11.75 8.60
N PRO A 185 -17.22 11.74 9.84
CA PRO A 185 -17.26 10.52 10.67
C PRO A 185 -18.25 9.46 10.17
N ASN A 186 -19.13 9.82 9.24
CA ASN A 186 -20.14 8.97 8.64
C ASN A 186 -19.77 8.51 7.22
N SER A 187 -18.49 8.52 6.88
CA SER A 187 -17.98 8.10 5.57
C SER A 187 -16.78 7.17 5.71
N TRP A 188 -16.78 6.07 4.98
CA TRP A 188 -15.61 5.19 4.84
C TRP A 188 -14.54 5.76 3.89
N LEU A 189 -14.86 6.82 3.12
CA LEU A 189 -13.92 7.47 2.18
C LEU A 189 -12.97 8.44 2.90
N GLY A 190 -11.74 8.55 2.40
CA GLY A 190 -10.69 9.38 2.99
C GLY A 190 -10.17 8.85 4.34
N LYS A 191 -10.06 7.54 4.46
CA LYS A 191 -9.82 6.83 5.73
C LYS A 191 -8.81 5.67 5.58
N MET A 192 -8.19 5.31 6.68
CA MET A 192 -7.82 3.92 6.91
C MET A 192 -8.96 3.21 7.62
N LEU A 193 -9.34 2.03 7.13
CA LEU A 193 -10.30 1.13 7.80
C LEU A 193 -9.56 -0.06 8.39
N ARG A 194 -10.09 -0.64 9.49
CA ARG A 194 -9.57 -1.85 10.14
C ARG A 194 -10.70 -2.79 10.49
N LEU A 195 -10.63 -4.02 10.00
CA LEU A 195 -11.70 -5.02 10.04
C LEU A 195 -11.21 -6.36 10.60
N ASP A 196 -12.00 -7.00 11.47
CA ASP A 196 -11.83 -8.39 11.85
C ASP A 196 -12.57 -9.28 10.84
N VAL A 197 -11.84 -9.94 9.97
CA VAL A 197 -12.39 -10.83 8.94
C VAL A 197 -12.43 -12.31 9.37
N ASN A 198 -12.06 -12.59 10.63
CA ASN A 198 -12.15 -13.93 11.21
C ASN A 198 -13.58 -14.27 11.62
N VAL A 199 -14.45 -14.38 10.64
CA VAL A 199 -15.86 -14.72 10.77
C VAL A 199 -16.19 -16.02 10.03
N SER A 200 -17.32 -16.64 10.37
CA SER A 200 -17.83 -17.81 9.65
C SER A 200 -18.02 -17.52 8.15
N ASP A 201 -17.87 -18.53 7.29
CA ASP A 201 -18.22 -18.41 5.87
C ASP A 201 -19.70 -18.10 5.63
N THR A 202 -20.56 -18.40 6.62
CA THR A 202 -22.00 -18.12 6.60
C THR A 202 -22.37 -16.77 7.21
N ASP A 203 -21.38 -15.98 7.66
CA ASP A 203 -21.60 -14.62 8.13
C ASP A 203 -22.12 -13.74 7.01
N ASN A 204 -23.18 -12.96 7.28
CA ASN A 204 -23.85 -12.16 6.27
C ASN A 204 -23.16 -10.81 5.98
N VAL A 205 -22.26 -10.36 6.87
CA VAL A 205 -21.52 -9.10 6.75
C VAL A 205 -20.15 -9.32 6.11
N GLY A 206 -19.45 -10.38 6.56
CA GLY A 206 -18.11 -10.76 6.10
C GLY A 206 -16.99 -10.27 7.00
N TYR A 207 -17.31 -9.42 7.98
CA TYR A 207 -16.36 -8.91 8.98
C TYR A 207 -17.08 -8.53 10.27
N ARG A 208 -16.30 -8.23 11.30
CA ARG A 208 -16.70 -7.52 12.52
C ARG A 208 -15.83 -6.28 12.68
N VAL A 209 -16.30 -5.34 13.45
CA VAL A 209 -15.50 -4.23 13.92
C VAL A 209 -14.61 -4.74 15.07
N PRO A 210 -13.26 -4.58 14.99
CA PRO A 210 -12.38 -4.92 16.10
C PRO A 210 -12.76 -4.14 17.36
N PRO A 211 -12.75 -4.79 18.56
CA PRO A 211 -13.24 -4.17 19.80
C PRO A 211 -12.36 -3.02 20.32
N ASP A 212 -11.17 -2.88 19.78
CA ASP A 212 -10.18 -1.86 20.11
C ASP A 212 -10.00 -0.81 18.99
N ASN A 213 -10.95 -0.71 18.04
CA ASN A 213 -10.94 0.38 17.08
C ASN A 213 -11.17 1.73 17.80
N PRO A 214 -10.46 2.81 17.37
CA PRO A 214 -10.23 4.00 18.20
C PRO A 214 -11.45 4.90 18.45
N PHE A 215 -12.57 4.70 17.73
CA PHE A 215 -13.72 5.60 17.79
C PHE A 215 -14.99 4.94 18.34
N LEU A 216 -14.89 3.74 18.94
CA LEU A 216 -16.07 2.97 19.39
C LEU A 216 -16.77 3.56 20.62
N ASP A 217 -16.02 4.21 21.49
CA ASP A 217 -16.54 4.87 22.69
C ASP A 217 -17.01 6.31 22.45
N GLY A 218 -16.84 6.82 21.22
CA GLY A 218 -17.24 8.16 20.82
C GLY A 218 -16.23 9.25 21.17
N ASP A 219 -15.02 8.90 21.59
CA ASP A 219 -13.92 9.82 21.89
C ASP A 219 -12.81 9.71 20.82
N PRO A 220 -12.29 10.81 20.27
CA PRO A 220 -12.72 12.21 20.43
C PRO A 220 -13.98 12.57 19.63
N ILE A 221 -14.50 11.64 18.83
CA ILE A 221 -15.71 11.83 17.99
C ILE A 221 -16.42 10.49 17.79
N SER A 222 -17.74 10.52 17.74
CA SER A 222 -18.54 9.37 17.32
C SER A 222 -18.41 9.17 15.81
N ALA A 223 -17.95 7.99 15.38
CA ALA A 223 -17.72 7.67 13.97
C ALA A 223 -18.16 6.24 13.63
N LEU A 224 -18.09 5.90 12.33
CA LEU A 224 -18.26 4.50 11.89
C LEU A 224 -17.19 3.63 12.52
N GLY A 225 -17.57 2.49 13.06
CA GLY A 225 -16.70 1.63 13.86
C GLY A 225 -15.52 1.04 13.10
N GLU A 226 -15.62 0.92 11.78
CA GLU A 226 -14.55 0.42 10.91
C GLU A 226 -13.37 1.38 10.76
N ILE A 227 -13.55 2.66 11.12
CA ILE A 227 -12.54 3.71 10.91
C ILE A 227 -11.38 3.53 11.89
N TRP A 228 -10.16 3.48 11.33
CA TRP A 228 -8.90 3.47 12.07
C TRP A 228 -8.23 4.85 12.10
N ALA A 229 -8.25 5.59 10.98
CA ALA A 229 -7.69 6.94 10.88
C ALA A 229 -8.45 7.78 9.86
N PHE A 230 -8.42 9.09 10.06
CA PHE A 230 -9.07 10.12 9.25
C PHE A 230 -8.09 10.91 8.39
N GLY A 231 -8.63 11.67 7.44
CA GLY A 231 -7.94 12.79 6.81
C GLY A 231 -6.92 12.39 5.76
N LEU A 232 -7.22 11.37 4.97
CA LEU A 232 -6.43 10.92 3.83
C LEU A 232 -7.11 11.34 2.51
N ARG A 233 -6.29 11.64 1.50
CA ARG A 233 -6.76 12.00 0.15
C ARG A 233 -6.87 10.81 -0.78
N ASN A 234 -5.75 10.16 -1.04
CA ASN A 234 -5.67 8.97 -1.88
C ASN A 234 -4.48 8.10 -1.41
N PRO A 235 -4.64 7.37 -0.29
CA PRO A 235 -3.61 6.51 0.27
C PRO A 235 -3.39 5.32 -0.69
N TRP A 236 -2.60 5.59 -1.75
CA TRP A 236 -2.42 4.67 -2.87
C TRP A 236 -1.76 3.37 -2.44
N LYS A 237 -0.67 3.47 -1.66
CA LYS A 237 -0.01 2.32 -1.06
C LYS A 237 0.32 2.60 0.40
N PHE A 238 0.16 1.56 1.21
CA PHE A 238 0.66 1.53 2.57
C PHE A 238 1.29 0.17 2.87
N SER A 239 2.12 0.10 3.88
CA SER A 239 2.73 -1.15 4.33
C SER A 239 3.00 -1.13 5.83
N PHE A 240 3.07 -2.32 6.40
CA PHE A 240 3.57 -2.50 7.75
C PHE A 240 5.06 -2.84 7.73
N ASP A 241 5.81 -2.28 8.66
CA ASP A 241 7.19 -2.65 8.91
C ASP A 241 7.22 -4.02 9.62
N SER A 242 7.53 -5.07 8.87
CA SER A 242 7.33 -6.47 9.25
C SER A 242 8.04 -6.87 10.55
N PRO A 243 7.32 -7.16 11.66
CA PRO A 243 7.93 -7.66 12.91
C PRO A 243 8.61 -9.01 12.73
N GLN A 244 8.09 -9.85 11.83
CA GLN A 244 8.66 -11.18 11.52
C GLN A 244 10.07 -11.08 10.92
N MET A 245 10.41 -9.91 10.35
CA MET A 245 11.71 -9.60 9.76
C MET A 245 12.51 -8.57 10.59
N GLY A 246 12.16 -8.40 11.87
CA GLY A 246 12.84 -7.46 12.78
C GLY A 246 12.38 -6.01 12.62
N GLY A 247 11.20 -5.79 12.06
CA GLY A 247 10.57 -4.48 11.98
C GLY A 247 9.78 -4.11 13.24
N THR A 248 9.27 -2.87 13.24
CA THR A 248 8.59 -2.26 14.39
C THR A 248 7.09 -2.59 14.46
N GLY A 249 6.50 -3.09 13.39
CA GLY A 249 5.04 -3.23 13.26
C GLY A 249 4.32 -1.94 12.87
N ALA A 250 5.05 -0.85 12.70
CA ALA A 250 4.46 0.44 12.35
C ALA A 250 3.84 0.45 10.96
N LEU A 251 2.79 1.26 10.79
CA LEU A 251 2.12 1.50 9.53
C LEU A 251 2.72 2.73 8.84
N VAL A 252 3.13 2.58 7.59
CA VAL A 252 3.62 3.68 6.74
C VAL A 252 2.67 3.85 5.55
N ILE A 253 2.14 5.06 5.38
CA ILE A 253 1.13 5.38 4.38
C ILE A 253 1.69 6.43 3.42
N ALA A 254 1.70 6.14 2.12
CA ALA A 254 1.95 7.14 1.08
C ALA A 254 0.60 7.65 0.57
N ASP A 255 0.36 8.94 0.78
CA ASP A 255 -0.88 9.61 0.41
C ASP A 255 -0.62 10.63 -0.70
N VAL A 256 -1.30 10.46 -1.83
CA VAL A 256 -1.11 11.30 -3.01
C VAL A 256 -1.74 12.67 -2.81
N GLY A 257 -0.93 13.70 -2.96
CA GLY A 257 -1.32 15.09 -2.78
C GLY A 257 -2.19 15.67 -3.89
N GLN A 258 -2.61 16.93 -3.72
CA GLN A 258 -3.55 17.59 -4.62
C GLN A 258 -2.86 18.44 -5.68
N ASN A 259 -2.09 19.43 -5.25
CA ASN A 259 -1.52 20.45 -6.14
C ASN A 259 -0.06 20.76 -5.86
N SER A 260 0.44 20.46 -4.67
CA SER A 260 1.70 21.02 -4.20
C SER A 260 2.57 20.03 -3.45
N TRP A 261 2.00 19.10 -2.68
CA TRP A 261 2.74 18.28 -1.74
C TRP A 261 2.30 16.83 -1.78
N GLU A 262 3.28 15.94 -1.91
CA GLU A 262 3.14 14.50 -1.70
C GLU A 262 3.62 14.16 -0.30
N GLU A 263 3.00 13.17 0.38
CA GLU A 263 3.28 12.93 1.79
C GLU A 263 3.45 11.44 2.16
N ILE A 264 4.28 11.21 3.19
CA ILE A 264 4.43 9.92 3.86
C ILE A 264 4.01 10.10 5.31
N ASN A 265 2.94 9.41 5.67
CA ASN A 265 2.42 9.34 7.02
C ASN A 265 2.95 8.09 7.73
N TYR A 266 3.09 8.18 9.04
CA TYR A 266 3.60 7.10 9.88
C TYR A 266 2.72 6.95 11.11
N GLU A 267 2.46 5.71 11.47
CA GLU A 267 1.74 5.37 12.67
C GLU A 267 2.48 4.28 13.44
N PRO A 268 2.90 4.50 14.69
CA PRO A 268 3.48 3.47 15.54
C PRO A 268 2.55 2.25 15.63
N ALA A 269 3.15 1.07 15.89
CA ALA A 269 2.37 -0.14 16.12
C ALA A 269 1.31 0.06 17.21
N ASP A 270 0.19 -0.63 17.06
CA ASP A 270 -0.93 -0.67 18.03
C ASP A 270 -1.55 0.70 18.37
N ARG A 271 -1.39 1.68 17.50
CA ARG A 271 -2.02 3.01 17.64
C ARG A 271 -2.95 3.28 16.48
N GLY A 272 -4.11 3.84 16.78
CA GLY A 272 -5.09 4.35 15.85
C GLY A 272 -5.58 5.72 16.27
N GLY A 273 -6.59 6.23 15.55
CA GLY A 273 -7.22 7.48 15.94
C GLY A 273 -6.50 8.74 15.47
N ARG A 274 -5.63 8.65 14.44
CA ARG A 274 -4.99 9.83 13.84
C ARG A 274 -5.90 10.51 12.84
N ASN A 275 -5.75 11.86 12.76
CA ASN A 275 -6.32 12.68 11.70
C ASN A 275 -5.18 13.35 10.94
N TYR A 276 -4.89 12.85 9.71
CA TYR A 276 -3.80 13.33 8.87
C TYR A 276 -4.07 14.67 8.18
N GLY A 277 -5.30 15.18 8.30
CA GLY A 277 -5.63 16.60 8.04
C GLY A 277 -6.18 16.93 6.67
N TRP A 278 -6.20 16.01 5.69
CA TRP A 278 -6.86 16.28 4.41
C TRP A 278 -8.38 16.48 4.62
N SER A 279 -9.04 17.48 4.06
CA SER A 279 -8.57 18.52 3.12
C SER A 279 -8.36 19.88 3.77
N ILE A 280 -8.16 19.94 5.08
CA ILE A 280 -7.76 21.18 5.78
C ILE A 280 -6.31 21.52 5.45
N ARG A 281 -5.48 20.48 5.35
CA ARG A 281 -4.06 20.54 4.98
C ARG A 281 -3.78 19.70 3.76
N GLU A 282 -2.68 20.02 3.05
CA GLU A 282 -1.98 19.23 2.08
C GLU A 282 -0.53 19.13 2.55
N GLY A 283 -0.06 17.95 2.95
CA GLY A 283 1.14 17.82 3.75
C GLY A 283 1.00 18.58 5.08
N ARG A 284 2.03 19.33 5.45
CA ARG A 284 2.03 20.22 6.63
C ARG A 284 1.43 21.59 6.36
N HIS A 285 0.96 21.86 5.14
CA HIS A 285 0.60 23.18 4.66
C HIS A 285 -0.91 23.40 4.70
N PRO A 286 -1.38 24.61 5.01
CA PRO A 286 -2.81 24.95 4.91
C PRO A 286 -3.32 24.78 3.47
N TYR A 287 -4.45 24.07 3.30
CA TYR A 287 -5.11 23.93 2.01
C TYR A 287 -6.51 24.55 2.04
N ASN A 288 -7.48 23.95 2.71
CA ASN A 288 -8.83 24.49 2.82
C ASN A 288 -9.15 24.90 4.27
N THR A 289 -8.67 26.06 4.66
CA THR A 289 -8.80 26.59 6.02
C THR A 289 -10.21 27.03 6.41
N GLN A 290 -11.16 27.03 5.47
CA GLN A 290 -12.57 27.32 5.77
C GLN A 290 -13.30 26.09 6.34
N ARG A 291 -12.74 24.90 6.16
CA ARG A 291 -13.29 23.68 6.73
C ARG A 291 -12.79 23.46 8.16
N GLN A 292 -13.63 22.81 8.94
CA GLN A 292 -13.24 22.37 10.27
C GLN A 292 -12.82 20.90 10.22
N PRO A 293 -11.74 20.52 10.95
CA PRO A 293 -11.38 19.11 11.12
C PRO A 293 -12.46 18.38 11.93
N ALA A 294 -12.57 17.06 11.70
CA ALA A 294 -13.45 16.21 12.50
C ALA A 294 -13.09 16.28 13.99
N TYR A 295 -11.81 16.32 14.27
CA TYR A 295 -11.22 16.52 15.61
C TYR A 295 -9.76 16.95 15.49
N THR A 296 -9.18 17.39 16.60
CA THR A 296 -7.77 17.77 16.72
C THR A 296 -7.11 17.01 17.89
N PRO A 297 -5.75 16.89 17.88
CA PRO A 297 -4.80 17.50 16.94
C PRO A 297 -4.79 16.82 15.58
N LEU A 298 -4.38 17.57 14.54
CA LEU A 298 -4.01 16.98 13.27
C LEU A 298 -2.58 16.41 13.35
N THR A 299 -2.35 15.28 12.66
CA THR A 299 -1.04 14.62 12.61
C THR A 299 -0.30 15.04 11.35
N ASP A 300 0.90 15.57 11.51
CA ASP A 300 1.75 15.93 10.37
C ASP A 300 2.41 14.67 9.78
N PRO A 301 2.66 14.64 8.45
CA PRO A 301 3.43 13.59 7.82
C PRO A 301 4.89 13.60 8.35
N ILE A 302 5.53 12.43 8.37
CA ILE A 302 6.95 12.33 8.74
C ILE A 302 7.85 12.86 7.62
N TRP A 303 7.37 12.79 6.36
CA TRP A 303 8.06 13.28 5.16
C TRP A 303 7.07 13.83 4.15
N GLU A 304 7.48 14.89 3.46
CA GLU A 304 6.76 15.47 2.32
C GLU A 304 7.73 15.99 1.27
N TYR A 305 7.29 16.08 0.02
CA TYR A 305 8.04 16.73 -1.05
C TYR A 305 7.11 17.48 -2.01
N GLY A 306 7.64 18.55 -2.60
CA GLY A 306 6.89 19.41 -3.50
C GLY A 306 6.75 18.83 -4.91
N HIS A 307 5.79 19.35 -5.67
CA HIS A 307 5.53 18.95 -7.05
C HIS A 307 6.65 19.34 -8.04
N ASP A 308 7.67 20.04 -7.61
CA ASP A 308 8.93 20.22 -8.33
C ASP A 308 9.83 18.95 -8.30
N VAL A 309 9.59 18.05 -7.32
CA VAL A 309 10.29 16.76 -7.19
C VAL A 309 9.50 15.63 -7.85
N GLY A 310 8.18 15.58 -7.64
CA GLY A 310 7.27 14.56 -8.15
C GLY A 310 5.84 14.92 -7.79
N ALA A 311 4.85 14.31 -8.43
CA ALA A 311 3.45 14.71 -8.29
C ALA A 311 2.47 13.52 -8.19
N SER A 312 2.96 12.35 -7.83
CA SER A 312 2.14 11.17 -7.49
C SER A 312 2.99 10.13 -6.78
N ILE A 313 3.01 10.21 -5.47
CA ILE A 313 3.79 9.29 -4.63
C ILE A 313 3.29 7.85 -4.76
N ILE A 314 4.24 6.94 -4.89
CA ILE A 314 4.03 5.51 -4.79
C ILE A 314 4.73 5.01 -3.54
N GLY A 315 3.96 4.58 -2.57
CA GLY A 315 4.47 3.98 -1.35
C GLY A 315 5.03 2.58 -1.60
N GLY A 316 6.01 2.22 -0.81
CA GLY A 316 6.66 0.91 -0.84
C GLY A 316 6.75 0.30 0.54
N TYR A 317 7.94 -0.14 0.93
CA TYR A 317 8.15 -0.92 2.15
C TYR A 317 9.38 -0.44 2.92
N VAL A 318 9.38 -0.65 4.24
CA VAL A 318 10.62 -0.66 5.01
C VAL A 318 11.39 -1.90 4.63
N TYR A 319 12.59 -1.72 4.08
CA TYR A 319 13.40 -2.84 3.60
C TYR A 319 13.89 -3.72 4.76
N ARG A 320 13.63 -5.01 4.67
CA ARG A 320 14.00 -6.01 5.67
C ARG A 320 14.70 -7.23 5.06
N GLY A 321 15.05 -7.16 3.77
CA GLY A 321 15.85 -8.17 3.10
C GLY A 321 17.34 -8.07 3.44
N THR A 322 18.16 -8.87 2.75
CA THR A 322 19.60 -8.95 2.97
C THR A 322 20.45 -8.63 1.74
N MET A 323 19.83 -8.63 0.54
CA MET A 323 20.58 -8.47 -0.72
C MET A 323 21.09 -7.04 -0.95
N LEU A 324 20.40 -6.03 -0.42
CA LEU A 324 20.83 -4.63 -0.56
C LEU A 324 21.97 -4.24 0.40
N GLY A 325 22.22 -5.05 1.44
CA GLY A 325 23.22 -4.74 2.46
C GLY A 325 22.65 -4.01 3.67
N CYS A 326 23.48 -3.90 4.73
CA CYS A 326 23.06 -3.36 6.02
C CYS A 326 22.76 -1.85 5.98
N GLU A 327 23.32 -1.13 5.03
CA GLU A 327 23.09 0.30 4.83
C GLU A 327 21.67 0.66 4.37
N PHE A 328 20.97 -0.31 3.76
CA PHE A 328 19.59 -0.14 3.35
C PHE A 328 18.59 -0.77 4.32
N PHE A 329 19.05 -1.65 5.22
CA PHE A 329 18.18 -2.31 6.19
C PHE A 329 17.50 -1.28 7.10
N GLY A 330 16.17 -1.31 7.18
CA GLY A 330 15.36 -0.37 7.95
C GLY A 330 15.04 0.95 7.23
N ARG A 331 15.45 1.14 5.97
CA ARG A 331 15.04 2.30 5.18
C ARG A 331 13.69 2.05 4.50
N TYR A 332 12.84 3.07 4.47
CA TYR A 332 11.59 3.02 3.71
C TYR A 332 11.86 3.44 2.27
N PHE A 333 11.55 2.56 1.33
CA PHE A 333 11.64 2.82 -0.10
C PHE A 333 10.30 3.32 -0.63
N TYR A 334 10.34 4.31 -1.52
CA TYR A 334 9.18 4.85 -2.22
C TYR A 334 9.60 5.44 -3.57
N GLY A 335 8.63 5.73 -4.42
CA GLY A 335 8.89 6.37 -5.71
C GLY A 335 7.78 7.34 -6.08
N ASP A 336 7.89 7.90 -7.28
CA ASP A 336 6.91 8.80 -7.85
C ASP A 336 6.55 8.36 -9.27
N PHE A 337 5.26 8.22 -9.54
CA PHE A 337 4.75 7.75 -10.84
C PHE A 337 4.97 8.77 -11.96
N VAL A 338 4.82 10.06 -11.67
CA VAL A 338 4.89 11.15 -12.66
C VAL A 338 6.34 11.48 -13.00
N SER A 339 7.17 11.70 -11.98
CA SER A 339 8.58 12.03 -12.18
C SER A 339 9.46 10.81 -12.49
N ARG A 340 8.95 9.59 -12.24
CA ARG A 340 9.64 8.30 -12.43
C ARG A 340 10.93 8.23 -11.62
N ARG A 341 10.88 8.72 -10.40
CA ARG A 341 12.01 8.75 -9.48
C ARG A 341 11.85 7.73 -8.38
N LEU A 342 12.98 7.20 -7.92
CA LEU A 342 13.07 6.21 -6.85
C LEU A 342 13.85 6.80 -5.68
N PHE A 343 13.33 6.65 -4.47
CA PHE A 343 13.89 7.21 -3.26
C PHE A 343 13.88 6.21 -2.11
N SER A 344 14.71 6.48 -1.09
CA SER A 344 14.54 5.91 0.24
C SER A 344 14.77 6.96 1.33
N ILE A 345 14.09 6.79 2.46
CA ILE A 345 14.31 7.58 3.68
C ILE A 345 14.76 6.67 4.81
N GLY A 346 15.71 7.17 5.62
CA GLY A 346 16.10 6.54 6.87
C GLY A 346 15.11 6.91 7.97
N LEU A 347 14.75 5.96 8.81
CA LEU A 347 13.82 6.14 9.91
C LEU A 347 14.57 6.02 11.25
N ALA A 348 14.50 7.04 12.08
CA ALA A 348 14.90 6.97 13.49
C ALA A 348 13.64 6.86 14.36
N ILE A 349 13.53 5.77 15.07
CA ILE A 349 12.38 5.47 15.93
C ILE A 349 12.68 5.88 17.35
N ASP A 350 11.84 6.71 17.95
CA ASP A 350 11.90 7.03 19.37
C ASP A 350 11.48 5.79 20.19
N PRO A 351 12.36 5.24 21.02
CA PRO A 351 12.09 4.01 21.76
C PRO A 351 10.99 4.15 22.82
N ASN A 352 10.64 5.38 23.23
CA ASN A 352 9.61 5.63 24.24
C ASN A 352 8.22 5.82 23.63
N THR A 353 8.16 6.45 22.46
CA THR A 353 6.90 6.82 21.82
C THR A 353 6.57 5.95 20.61
N GLY A 354 7.56 5.28 20.02
CA GLY A 354 7.44 4.58 18.75
C GLY A 354 7.34 5.50 17.53
N GLU A 355 7.34 6.83 17.71
CA GLU A 355 7.27 7.78 16.60
C GLU A 355 8.54 7.75 15.75
N ALA A 356 8.39 7.97 14.45
CA ALA A 356 9.49 8.05 13.52
C ALA A 356 9.85 9.48 13.16
N THR A 357 11.16 9.73 13.03
CA THR A 357 11.70 10.91 12.36
C THR A 357 12.57 10.49 11.17
N VAL A 358 12.51 11.27 10.09
CA VAL A 358 13.33 11.01 8.90
C VAL A 358 14.74 11.54 9.14
N THR A 359 15.75 10.67 8.99
CA THR A 359 17.16 11.04 9.21
C THR A 359 17.80 11.61 7.96
N ASN A 360 17.54 10.99 6.81
CA ASN A 360 18.04 11.41 5.49
C ASN A 360 17.21 10.79 4.37
N GLN A 361 17.12 11.50 3.25
CA GLN A 361 16.63 10.97 1.98
C GLN A 361 17.80 10.64 1.05
N ILE A 362 17.66 9.57 0.28
CA ILE A 362 18.57 9.23 -0.83
C ILE A 362 17.71 9.02 -2.07
N GLU A 363 18.13 9.62 -3.16
CA GLU A 363 17.58 9.35 -4.48
C GLU A 363 18.40 8.26 -5.19
N HIS A 364 17.73 7.24 -5.70
CA HIS A 364 18.31 6.06 -6.33
C HIS A 364 18.06 5.99 -7.84
N THR A 365 17.41 6.99 -8.41
CA THR A 365 16.98 7.01 -9.82
C THR A 365 18.16 6.73 -10.76
N ASN A 366 19.30 7.39 -10.55
CA ASN A 366 20.48 7.22 -11.39
C ASN A 366 21.19 5.89 -11.15
N ASP A 367 21.17 5.38 -9.92
CA ASP A 367 21.78 4.10 -9.56
C ASP A 367 21.14 2.93 -10.32
N VAL A 368 19.82 3.01 -10.52
CA VAL A 368 19.03 1.98 -11.20
C VAL A 368 18.89 2.21 -12.71
N GLY A 369 19.66 3.12 -13.31
CA GLY A 369 19.67 3.35 -14.76
C GLY A 369 18.80 4.50 -15.25
N GLY A 370 18.35 5.38 -14.36
CA GLY A 370 17.60 6.59 -14.69
C GLY A 370 16.09 6.40 -14.77
N THR A 371 15.38 7.50 -15.04
CA THR A 371 13.91 7.54 -15.09
C THR A 371 13.29 6.61 -16.13
N GLY A 372 14.00 6.33 -17.21
CA GLY A 372 13.55 5.39 -18.24
C GLY A 372 13.53 3.94 -17.76
N PHE A 373 14.36 3.60 -16.77
CA PHE A 373 14.45 2.28 -16.19
C PHE A 373 13.49 2.09 -15.01
N VAL A 374 13.31 3.12 -14.19
CA VAL A 374 12.26 3.13 -13.13
C VAL A 374 10.88 2.96 -13.75
N GLY A 375 10.68 3.48 -14.98
CA GLY A 375 9.42 3.37 -15.69
C GLY A 375 8.29 4.14 -15.01
N SER A 376 7.06 3.72 -15.28
CA SER A 376 5.88 4.26 -14.60
C SER A 376 5.59 3.40 -13.36
N LEU A 377 6.36 3.61 -12.30
CA LEU A 377 6.26 2.84 -11.06
C LEU A 377 4.85 2.94 -10.48
N SER A 378 4.13 1.84 -10.42
CA SER A 378 2.76 1.78 -9.92
C SER A 378 2.66 1.17 -8.52
N SER A 379 3.65 0.38 -8.12
CA SER A 379 3.70 -0.29 -6.83
C SER A 379 5.09 -0.84 -6.55
N PHE A 380 5.25 -1.34 -5.35
CA PHE A 380 6.32 -2.25 -4.96
C PHE A 380 5.74 -3.63 -4.63
N GLY A 381 6.61 -4.62 -4.58
CA GLY A 381 6.35 -5.94 -4.01
C GLY A 381 7.49 -6.37 -3.10
N VAL A 382 7.19 -7.34 -2.23
CA VAL A 382 8.19 -7.97 -1.36
C VAL A 382 8.03 -9.47 -1.48
N ASP A 383 9.17 -10.18 -1.60
CA ASP A 383 9.15 -11.64 -1.60
C ASP A 383 9.24 -12.24 -0.17
N ALA A 384 9.27 -13.56 -0.09
CA ALA A 384 9.36 -14.29 1.19
C ALA A 384 10.65 -14.03 1.99
N ASN A 385 11.68 -13.43 1.37
CA ASN A 385 12.95 -13.08 1.98
C ASN A 385 13.05 -11.60 2.34
N GLY A 386 12.01 -10.80 2.07
CA GLY A 386 12.01 -9.35 2.28
C GLY A 386 12.68 -8.56 1.17
N GLU A 387 12.97 -9.18 0.02
CA GLU A 387 13.59 -8.49 -1.10
C GLU A 387 12.57 -7.68 -1.90
N LEU A 388 12.98 -6.48 -2.34
CA LEU A 388 12.09 -5.52 -2.98
C LEU A 388 12.01 -5.73 -4.50
N TYR A 389 10.80 -5.56 -5.02
CA TYR A 389 10.48 -5.53 -6.44
C TYR A 389 9.82 -4.21 -6.79
N LEU A 390 10.17 -3.66 -7.96
CA LEU A 390 9.51 -2.51 -8.57
C LEU A 390 8.46 -3.02 -9.57
N VAL A 391 7.23 -2.53 -9.44
CA VAL A 391 6.13 -2.87 -10.35
C VAL A 391 5.94 -1.71 -11.32
N ASP A 392 6.41 -1.88 -12.56
CA ASP A 392 6.25 -0.88 -13.61
C ASP A 392 4.92 -1.10 -14.34
N TYR A 393 4.05 -0.09 -14.34
CA TYR A 393 2.74 -0.08 -14.99
C TYR A 393 2.78 -0.45 -16.49
N ASN A 394 3.94 -0.28 -17.13
CA ASN A 394 4.15 -0.66 -18.53
C ASN A 394 4.34 -2.17 -18.74
N GLY A 395 4.31 -2.99 -17.67
CA GLY A 395 4.24 -4.44 -17.80
C GLY A 395 5.49 -5.22 -17.39
N THR A 396 6.35 -4.61 -16.59
CA THR A 396 7.60 -5.22 -16.11
C THR A 396 7.66 -5.26 -14.56
N ILE A 397 8.27 -6.29 -14.04
CA ILE A 397 8.70 -6.36 -12.65
C ILE A 397 10.19 -6.62 -12.62
#